data_30c9545aabe7f2b19f82aff886a0f78e
#
_entry.id   30c9545aabe7f2b19f82aff886a0f78e
#
_cell.length_a   1.000
_cell.length_b   1.000
_cell.length_c   1.000
_cell.angle_alpha   90.00
_cell.angle_beta   90.00
_cell.angle_gamma   90.00
#
_symmetry.space_group_name_H-M   'P 1'
#
loop_
_entity.id
_entity.type
_entity.pdbx_description
1 polymer ?
#
loop_
_entity_poly.entity_id
_entity_poly.type
_entity_poly.pdbx_seq_one_letter_code
_entity_poly.pdbx_strand_id
1 'polypeptide(L)'
;VTALSSELWAEPVFERRLAAVVLLQSNVALLGNSDLTRIEGFLRDAALPALADPLTQDVIRPLLDRLTGVAQQRALTVVTRWGHDENPWLRRAAESVLSSHSAGGTHP
;
A
#
# COMPACT_ATOMS: atom_id res chain seq x y z
N VAL A 1 13.84 -6.85 -1.22
CA VAL A 1 12.40 -7.21 -1.25
C VAL A 1 11.67 -6.41 -2.32
N THR A 2 11.78 -5.08 -2.28
CA THR A 2 11.06 -4.24 -3.23
C THR A 2 11.56 -4.39 -4.66
N ALA A 3 12.87 -4.61 -4.87
CA ALA A 3 13.41 -4.82 -6.20
C ALA A 3 12.84 -6.11 -6.84
N LEU A 4 12.80 -7.19 -6.08
CA LEU A 4 12.24 -8.46 -6.57
C LEU A 4 10.74 -8.33 -6.81
N SER A 5 10.03 -7.64 -5.91
CA SER A 5 8.60 -7.39 -6.08
C SER A 5 8.33 -6.61 -7.36
N SER A 6 9.18 -5.62 -7.68
CA SER A 6 9.05 -4.84 -8.90
C SER A 6 9.25 -5.68 -10.15
N GLU A 7 10.22 -6.60 -10.12
CA GLU A 7 10.44 -7.51 -11.24
C GLU A 7 9.23 -8.42 -11.46
N LEU A 8 8.68 -8.95 -10.39
CA LEU A 8 7.49 -9.81 -10.48
C LEU A 8 6.27 -9.03 -10.97
N TRP A 9 6.13 -7.78 -10.54
CA TRP A 9 5.00 -6.94 -10.91
C TRP A 9 5.07 -6.45 -12.35
N ALA A 10 6.27 -6.30 -12.90
CA ALA A 10 6.47 -5.69 -14.23
C ALA A 10 5.73 -6.43 -15.34
N GLU A 11 5.60 -7.74 -15.25
CA GLU A 11 4.84 -8.51 -16.22
C GLU A 11 3.38 -8.57 -15.80
N PRO A 12 2.44 -8.26 -16.71
CA PRO A 12 1.00 -8.24 -16.37
C PRO A 12 0.42 -9.66 -16.32
N VAL A 13 1.04 -10.53 -15.55
CA VAL A 13 0.60 -11.90 -15.32
C VAL A 13 0.12 -11.99 -13.88
N PHE A 14 -1.12 -12.41 -13.69
CA PHE A 14 -1.76 -12.40 -12.37
C PHE A 14 -0.94 -13.13 -11.31
N GLU A 15 -0.48 -14.34 -11.62
CA GLU A 15 0.27 -15.17 -10.68
C GLU A 15 1.58 -14.50 -10.25
N ARG A 16 2.26 -13.82 -11.16
CA ARG A 16 3.48 -13.09 -10.85
C ARG A 16 3.20 -11.88 -9.97
N ARG A 17 2.14 -11.15 -10.28
CA ARG A 17 1.74 -10.00 -9.47
C ARG A 17 1.26 -10.43 -8.09
N LEU A 18 0.56 -11.56 -8.00
CA LEU A 18 0.18 -12.12 -6.72
C LEU A 18 1.40 -12.52 -5.90
N ALA A 19 2.41 -13.11 -6.55
CA ALA A 19 3.66 -13.45 -5.88
C ALA A 19 4.37 -12.20 -5.34
N ALA A 20 4.31 -11.08 -6.07
CA ALA A 20 4.86 -9.81 -5.60
C ALA A 20 4.13 -9.34 -4.32
N VAL A 21 2.82 -9.45 -4.30
CA VAL A 21 2.01 -9.09 -3.13
C VAL A 21 2.38 -9.96 -1.93
N VAL A 22 2.46 -11.27 -2.13
CA VAL A 22 2.83 -12.21 -1.06
C VAL A 22 4.22 -11.89 -0.52
N LEU A 23 5.15 -11.56 -1.39
CA LEU A 23 6.52 -11.20 -0.99
C LEU A 23 6.50 -9.96 -0.09
N LEU A 24 5.72 -8.95 -0.44
CA LEU A 24 5.57 -7.74 0.37
C LEU A 24 4.88 -8.04 1.70
N GLN A 25 3.81 -8.82 1.68
CA GLN A 25 3.09 -9.24 2.90
C GLN A 25 4.04 -9.94 3.89
N SER A 26 4.85 -10.83 3.37
CA SER A 26 5.77 -11.63 4.21
C SER A 26 6.92 -10.81 4.77
N ASN A 27 7.19 -9.64 4.22
CA ASN A 27 8.35 -8.82 4.58
C ASN A 27 7.98 -7.38 4.99
N VAL A 28 6.76 -7.16 5.42
CA VAL A 28 6.29 -5.82 5.82
C VAL A 28 7.22 -5.18 6.84
N ALA A 29 7.75 -5.96 7.77
CA ALA A 29 8.65 -5.44 8.81
C ALA A 29 9.94 -4.85 8.24
N LEU A 30 10.31 -5.20 7.01
CA LEU A 30 11.50 -4.68 6.34
C LEU A 30 11.20 -3.45 5.49
N LEU A 31 9.93 -3.12 5.28
CA LEU A 31 9.54 -1.99 4.45
C LEU A 31 9.60 -0.70 5.24
N GLY A 32 9.91 0.38 4.54
CA GLY A 32 9.95 1.70 5.12
C GLY A 32 9.12 2.69 4.32
N ASN A 33 9.12 3.93 4.78
CA ASN A 33 8.40 5.01 4.15
C ASN A 33 8.77 5.18 2.67
N SER A 34 10.05 4.97 2.33
CA SER A 34 10.52 5.11 0.95
C SER A 34 9.95 4.05 0.00
N ASP A 35 9.50 2.92 0.52
CA ASP A 35 8.91 1.86 -0.30
C ASP A 35 7.49 2.17 -0.73
N LEU A 36 6.86 3.14 -0.08
CA LEU A 36 5.47 3.51 -0.35
C LEU A 36 5.26 3.98 -1.78
N THR A 37 6.22 4.69 -2.35
CA THR A 37 6.16 5.15 -3.74
C THR A 37 6.07 3.98 -4.72
N ARG A 38 6.81 2.92 -4.44
CA ARG A 38 6.79 1.71 -5.28
C ARG A 38 5.46 0.98 -5.16
N ILE A 39 4.94 0.89 -3.94
CA ILE A 39 3.64 0.29 -3.68
C ILE A 39 2.53 1.09 -4.36
N GLU A 40 2.65 2.40 -4.37
CA GLU A 40 1.73 3.28 -5.10
C GLU A 40 1.68 2.90 -6.57
N GLY A 41 2.84 2.68 -7.19
CA GLY A 41 2.92 2.24 -8.59
C GLY A 41 2.21 0.90 -8.80
N PHE A 42 2.34 -0.02 -7.87
CA PHE A 42 1.64 -1.30 -7.94
C PHE A 42 0.12 -1.12 -7.89
N LEU A 43 -0.37 -0.25 -7.00
CA LEU A 43 -1.79 0.04 -6.92
C LEU A 43 -2.34 0.65 -8.21
N ARG A 44 -1.57 1.54 -8.85
CA ARG A 44 -1.99 2.14 -10.13
C ARG A 44 -2.20 1.07 -11.20
N ASP A 45 -1.40 0.03 -11.18
CA ASP A 45 -1.42 -1.02 -12.19
C ASP A 45 -2.26 -2.23 -11.80
N ALA A 46 -2.80 -2.25 -10.58
CA ALA A 46 -3.42 -3.45 -10.02
C ALA A 46 -4.61 -3.95 -10.86
N ALA A 47 -5.49 -3.05 -11.27
CA ALA A 47 -6.64 -3.33 -12.13
C ALA A 47 -7.65 -4.36 -11.59
N LEU A 48 -7.33 -5.07 -10.51
CA LEU A 48 -8.18 -6.10 -9.92
C LEU A 48 -8.19 -5.97 -8.40
N PRO A 49 -9.38 -6.12 -7.76
CA PRO A 49 -9.45 -6.14 -6.30
C PRO A 49 -8.60 -7.23 -5.66
N ALA A 50 -8.46 -8.38 -6.34
CA ALA A 50 -7.65 -9.49 -5.83
C ALA A 50 -6.19 -9.13 -5.63
N LEU A 51 -5.69 -8.09 -6.31
CA LEU A 51 -4.33 -7.57 -6.14
C LEU A 51 -4.32 -6.31 -5.27
N ALA A 52 -5.26 -5.40 -5.50
CA ALA A 52 -5.31 -4.12 -4.81
C ALA A 52 -5.66 -4.27 -3.33
N ASP A 53 -6.62 -5.11 -2.99
CA ASP A 53 -7.08 -5.25 -1.61
C ASP A 53 -6.00 -5.81 -0.68
N PRO A 54 -5.28 -6.89 -1.04
CA PRO A 54 -4.17 -7.35 -0.20
C PRO A 54 -3.05 -6.32 -0.06
N LEU A 55 -2.74 -5.55 -1.11
CA LEU A 55 -1.75 -4.47 -1.01
C LEU A 55 -2.18 -3.45 0.03
N THR A 56 -3.45 -3.09 0.04
CA THR A 56 -3.98 -2.12 0.99
C THR A 56 -4.05 -2.68 2.41
N GLN A 57 -4.68 -3.83 2.57
CA GLN A 57 -4.99 -4.39 3.89
C GLN A 57 -3.79 -5.03 4.58
N ASP A 58 -2.94 -5.69 3.82
CA ASP A 58 -1.88 -6.52 4.38
C ASP A 58 -0.48 -5.94 4.21
N VAL A 59 -0.32 -4.87 3.45
CA VAL A 59 0.97 -4.21 3.24
C VAL A 59 0.92 -2.76 3.71
N ILE A 60 0.05 -1.94 3.14
CA ILE A 60 0.01 -0.50 3.43
C ILE A 60 -0.45 -0.24 4.86
N ARG A 61 -1.54 -0.83 5.30
CA ARG A 61 -2.05 -0.61 6.65
C ARG A 61 -1.07 -1.04 7.73
N PRO A 62 -0.52 -2.27 7.68
CA PRO A 62 0.50 -2.65 8.66
C PRO A 62 1.75 -1.79 8.61
N LEU A 63 2.16 -1.36 7.41
CA LEU A 63 3.31 -0.47 7.26
C LEU A 63 3.07 0.86 7.97
N LEU A 64 1.92 1.48 7.76
CA LEU A 64 1.58 2.74 8.41
C LEU A 64 1.47 2.59 9.93
N ASP A 65 0.90 1.49 10.40
CA ASP A 65 0.78 1.24 11.83
C ASP A 65 2.14 1.08 12.50
N ARG A 66 3.11 0.57 11.77
CA ARG A 66 4.47 0.36 12.28
C ARG A 66 5.31 1.64 12.28
N LEU A 67 5.03 2.56 11.38
CA LEU A 67 5.75 3.83 11.30
C LEU A 67 5.35 4.75 12.44
N THR A 68 6.29 5.57 12.90
CA THR A 68 6.05 6.54 13.97
C THR A 68 6.63 7.90 13.62
N GLY A 69 6.19 8.95 14.32
CA GLY A 69 6.75 10.27 14.21
C GLY A 69 6.64 10.86 12.79
N VAL A 70 7.73 11.47 12.34
CA VAL A 70 7.78 12.16 11.04
C VAL A 70 7.55 11.18 9.88
N ALA A 71 8.09 9.97 9.99
CA ALA A 71 7.92 8.96 8.94
C ALA A 71 6.44 8.61 8.74
N GLN A 72 5.71 8.42 9.84
CA GLN A 72 4.28 8.15 9.77
C GLN A 72 3.52 9.33 9.16
N GLN A 73 3.84 10.54 9.56
CA GLN A 73 3.18 11.73 9.02
C GLN A 73 3.42 11.90 7.52
N ARG A 74 4.64 11.64 7.07
CA ARG A 74 4.96 11.68 5.64
C ARG A 74 4.18 10.64 4.86
N ALA A 75 4.08 9.43 5.39
CA ALA A 75 3.32 8.36 4.76
C ALA A 75 1.84 8.71 4.70
N LEU A 76 1.27 9.24 5.76
CA LEU A 76 -0.13 9.66 5.79
C LEU A 76 -0.39 10.79 4.80
N THR A 77 0.56 11.71 4.61
CA THR A 77 0.44 12.78 3.62
C THR A 77 0.36 12.20 2.20
N VAL A 78 1.18 11.20 1.91
CA VAL A 78 1.17 10.52 0.60
C VAL A 78 -0.18 9.84 0.38
N VAL A 79 -0.65 9.09 1.37
CA VAL A 79 -1.94 8.39 1.29
C VAL A 79 -3.09 9.38 1.14
N THR A 80 -3.04 10.51 1.84
CA THR A 80 -4.06 11.56 1.71
C THR A 80 -4.12 12.08 0.28
N ARG A 81 -2.97 12.25 -0.37
CA ARG A 81 -2.95 12.66 -1.78
C ARG A 81 -3.58 11.63 -2.70
N TRP A 82 -3.45 10.34 -2.37
CA TRP A 82 -4.12 9.29 -3.15
C TRP A 82 -5.63 9.48 -3.18
N GLY A 83 -6.21 10.02 -2.12
CA GLY A 83 -7.63 10.28 -2.04
C GLY A 83 -8.13 11.28 -3.08
N HIS A 84 -7.23 12.08 -3.64
CA HIS A 84 -7.53 13.07 -4.67
C HIS A 84 -6.99 12.65 -6.04
N ASP A 85 -6.44 11.46 -6.16
CA ASP A 85 -5.88 10.97 -7.42
C ASP A 85 -7.01 10.54 -8.37
N GLU A 86 -6.76 10.63 -9.66
CA GLU A 86 -7.73 10.19 -10.67
C GLU A 86 -7.87 8.67 -10.72
N ASN A 87 -6.83 7.94 -10.27
CA ASN A 87 -6.84 6.49 -10.28
C ASN A 87 -7.79 5.95 -9.20
N PRO A 88 -8.81 5.16 -9.55
CA PRO A 88 -9.78 4.68 -8.58
C PRO A 88 -9.20 3.72 -7.54
N TRP A 89 -8.15 2.99 -7.90
CA TRP A 89 -7.50 2.07 -6.96
C TRP A 89 -6.77 2.82 -5.85
N LEU A 90 -6.13 3.94 -6.18
CA LEU A 90 -5.49 4.79 -5.19
C LEU A 90 -6.52 5.46 -4.29
N ARG A 91 -7.61 5.98 -4.85
CA ARG A 91 -8.68 6.57 -4.04
C ARG A 91 -9.27 5.56 -3.08
N ARG A 92 -9.54 4.35 -3.56
CA ARG A 92 -10.09 3.28 -2.73
C ARG A 92 -9.15 2.89 -1.60
N ALA A 93 -7.86 2.76 -1.89
CA ALA A 93 -6.84 2.46 -0.89
C ALA A 93 -6.77 3.56 0.17
N ALA A 94 -6.75 4.81 -0.25
CA ALA A 94 -6.71 5.95 0.66
C ALA A 94 -7.93 5.96 1.59
N GLU A 95 -9.11 5.78 1.04
CA GLU A 95 -10.34 5.74 1.81
C GLU A 95 -10.30 4.64 2.87
N SER A 96 -9.89 3.45 2.49
CA SER A 96 -9.80 2.31 3.40
C SER A 96 -8.79 2.56 4.53
N VAL A 97 -7.60 3.04 4.18
CA VAL A 97 -6.51 3.26 5.14
C VAL A 97 -6.83 4.41 6.09
N LEU A 98 -7.27 5.54 5.54
CA LEU A 98 -7.55 6.73 6.36
C LEU A 98 -8.75 6.53 7.26
N SER A 99 -9.77 5.86 6.77
CA SER A 99 -10.97 5.56 7.54
C SER A 99 -10.63 4.66 8.74
N SER A 100 -9.85 3.63 8.51
CA SER A 100 -9.39 2.72 9.56
C SER A 100 -8.52 3.43 10.59
N HIS A 101 -7.58 4.25 10.12
CA HIS A 101 -6.67 4.99 10.99
C HIS A 101 -7.43 6.00 11.86
N SER A 102 -8.33 6.74 11.23
CA SER A 102 -9.17 7.72 11.90
C SER A 102 -10.06 7.08 12.96
N ALA A 103 -10.72 5.97 12.62
CA ALA A 103 -11.57 5.24 13.54
C ALA A 103 -10.80 4.75 14.77
N GLY A 104 -9.58 4.24 14.54
CA GLY A 104 -8.72 3.80 15.64
C GLY A 104 -8.27 4.93 16.54
N GLY A 105 -8.12 6.14 15.99
CA GLY A 105 -7.64 7.30 16.74
C GLY A 105 -8.75 8.08 17.46
N THR A 106 -10.00 7.92 17.05
CA THR A 106 -11.10 8.75 17.57
C THR A 106 -11.95 8.07 18.60
N HIS A 107 -11.90 6.78 18.71
CA HIS A 107 -12.71 6.08 19.69
C HIS A 107 -12.08 6.15 21.07
N PRO A 108 -12.82 6.61 22.04
CA PRO A 108 -12.38 6.61 23.41
C PRO A 108 -12.24 5.18 23.92
#